data_576a1a1b43c2d330f302a51cfd5a40e6
#
_entry.id   576a1a1b43c2d330f302a51cfd5a40e6
#
_cell.length_a   1.000
_cell.length_b   1.000
_cell.length_c   1.000
_cell.angle_alpha   90.00
_cell.angle_beta   90.00
_cell.angle_gamma   90.00
#
_symmetry.space_group_name_H-M   'P 1'
#
loop_
_entity.id
_entity.type
_entity.pdbx_description
1 polymer ?
#
loop_
_entity_poly.entity_id
_entity_poly.type
_entity_poly.pdbx_seq_one_letter_code
_entity_poly.pdbx_strand_id
1 'polypeptide(L)'
;MNKREEIVRIAKSDIGKSRDEVGCPGDYAWCAAYVSGVLNRAEIGNGVTSTSCTLMQRAMSQSNDWYEPLDYPVPGDIIFFDWDNNKYEELPLDHVGICVDFQSDHCQLTYVNGNGSSEHYVTKQVINVEATGEDGHKLVAYWMRYVGDHDEKPTEEEPEEENHDDPEEERPEEKEVILKVRQLRKGMTGGDVKTLQRLLFADGYSVGSCGDDGDFGDDTEKAVLRYQQDHALEQDGIAGVNTLTAIWNCEKMKRK
;
A
#
# COMPACT_ATOMS: atom_id res chain seq x y z
N MET A 1 -14.16 -12.17 -15.36
CA MET A 1 -13.75 -10.83 -14.88
C MET A 1 -13.50 -10.99 -13.39
N ASN A 2 -12.34 -10.64 -12.92
CA ASN A 2 -12.05 -10.75 -11.49
C ASN A 2 -12.76 -9.61 -10.72
N LYS A 3 -12.85 -9.72 -9.40
CA LYS A 3 -13.59 -8.75 -8.57
C LYS A 3 -12.99 -7.35 -8.60
N ARG A 4 -11.67 -7.21 -8.74
CA ARG A 4 -11.00 -5.90 -8.87
C ARG A 4 -11.34 -5.23 -10.20
N GLU A 5 -11.35 -5.98 -11.30
CA GLU A 5 -11.81 -5.46 -12.61
C GLU A 5 -13.26 -5.01 -12.55
N GLU A 6 -14.12 -5.73 -11.83
CA GLU A 6 -15.51 -5.36 -11.63
C GLU A 6 -15.66 -4.06 -10.83
N ILE A 7 -14.90 -3.86 -9.76
CA ILE A 7 -14.84 -2.59 -9.01
C ILE A 7 -14.51 -1.44 -9.96
N VAL A 8 -13.46 -1.58 -10.78
CA VAL A 8 -13.02 -0.56 -11.74
C VAL A 8 -14.08 -0.29 -12.78
N ARG A 9 -14.70 -1.33 -13.32
CA ARG A 9 -15.77 -1.21 -14.33
C ARG A 9 -16.97 -0.42 -13.78
N ILE A 10 -17.41 -0.75 -12.57
CA ILE A 10 -18.51 -0.07 -11.90
C ILE A 10 -18.15 1.40 -11.66
N ALA A 11 -16.98 1.66 -11.03
CA ALA A 11 -16.53 3.00 -10.73
C ALA A 11 -16.44 3.89 -11.98
N LYS A 12 -15.85 3.38 -13.07
CA LYS A 12 -15.76 4.11 -14.34
C LYS A 12 -17.15 4.38 -14.97
N SER A 13 -18.08 3.44 -14.83
CA SER A 13 -19.46 3.61 -15.36
C SER A 13 -20.29 4.62 -14.58
N ASP A 14 -19.88 4.95 -13.37
CA ASP A 14 -20.58 5.90 -12.50
C ASP A 14 -20.11 7.35 -12.67
N ILE A 15 -18.99 7.58 -13.33
CA ILE A 15 -18.47 8.95 -13.52
C ILE A 15 -19.54 9.82 -14.16
N GLY A 16 -19.82 10.96 -13.54
CA GLY A 16 -20.83 11.92 -13.97
C GLY A 16 -22.26 11.61 -13.51
N LYS A 17 -22.50 10.46 -12.88
CA LYS A 17 -23.80 10.19 -12.23
C LYS A 17 -23.94 11.01 -10.97
N SER A 18 -25.16 11.43 -10.68
CA SER A 18 -25.49 12.09 -9.43
C SER A 18 -25.43 11.11 -8.25
N ARG A 19 -25.31 11.66 -7.04
CA ARG A 19 -25.32 10.86 -5.81
C ARG A 19 -26.62 10.04 -5.64
N ASP A 20 -27.78 10.55 -6.12
CA ASP A 20 -29.05 9.82 -6.08
C ASP A 20 -29.03 8.62 -7.04
N GLU A 21 -28.48 8.78 -8.24
CA GLU A 21 -28.38 7.71 -9.24
C GLU A 21 -27.46 6.57 -8.79
N VAL A 22 -26.49 6.85 -7.93
CA VAL A 22 -25.61 5.82 -7.35
C VAL A 22 -26.08 5.32 -5.98
N GLY A 23 -27.26 5.75 -5.52
CA GLY A 23 -27.88 5.25 -4.29
C GLY A 23 -27.30 5.82 -2.99
N CYS A 24 -26.76 7.04 -3.03
CA CYS A 24 -26.19 7.74 -1.87
C CYS A 24 -26.97 9.03 -1.51
N PRO A 25 -28.29 8.98 -1.27
CA PRO A 25 -29.09 10.16 -0.99
C PRO A 25 -28.73 10.79 0.39
N GLY A 26 -29.00 12.09 0.54
CA GLY A 26 -28.81 12.82 1.82
C GLY A 26 -27.80 13.97 1.70
N ASP A 27 -27.55 14.70 2.81
CA ASP A 27 -26.76 15.92 2.85
C ASP A 27 -25.44 15.75 3.63
N TYR A 28 -24.89 14.55 3.71
CA TYR A 28 -23.63 14.24 4.40
C TYR A 28 -22.50 13.97 3.40
N ALA A 29 -21.26 13.95 3.88
CA ALA A 29 -20.12 13.48 3.10
C ALA A 29 -20.34 12.03 2.68
N TRP A 30 -20.31 11.72 1.39
CA TRP A 30 -20.76 10.44 0.84
C TRP A 30 -19.68 9.64 0.10
N CYS A 31 -18.41 10.03 0.26
CA CYS A 31 -17.29 9.30 -0.35
C CYS A 31 -17.25 7.82 0.09
N ALA A 32 -17.34 7.56 1.39
CA ALA A 32 -17.34 6.19 1.92
C ALA A 32 -18.64 5.44 1.57
N ALA A 33 -19.80 6.11 1.57
CA ALA A 33 -21.06 5.53 1.13
C ALA A 33 -21.01 5.13 -0.35
N TYR A 34 -20.42 5.96 -1.21
CA TYR A 34 -20.21 5.64 -2.63
C TYR A 34 -19.32 4.40 -2.81
N VAL A 35 -18.15 4.37 -2.18
CA VAL A 35 -17.27 3.21 -2.25
C VAL A 35 -17.97 1.96 -1.73
N SER A 36 -18.70 2.04 -0.61
CA SER A 36 -19.54 0.95 -0.09
C SER A 36 -20.55 0.45 -1.12
N GLY A 37 -21.20 1.36 -1.83
CA GLY A 37 -22.15 1.04 -2.90
C GLY A 37 -21.50 0.31 -4.08
N VAL A 38 -20.26 0.70 -4.45
CA VAL A 38 -19.49 0.01 -5.50
C VAL A 38 -19.11 -1.40 -5.04
N LEU A 39 -18.59 -1.55 -3.81
CA LEU A 39 -18.19 -2.85 -3.25
C LEU A 39 -19.37 -3.82 -3.13
N ASN A 40 -20.55 -3.33 -2.73
CA ASN A 40 -21.77 -4.13 -2.68
C ASN A 40 -22.21 -4.59 -4.07
N ARG A 41 -22.14 -3.72 -5.09
CA ARG A 41 -22.43 -4.09 -6.48
C ARG A 41 -21.42 -5.05 -7.08
N ALA A 42 -20.19 -5.02 -6.61
CA ALA A 42 -19.16 -5.99 -6.96
C ALA A 42 -19.24 -7.28 -6.13
N GLU A 43 -20.21 -7.37 -5.19
CA GLU A 43 -20.44 -8.53 -4.30
C GLU A 43 -19.25 -8.87 -3.38
N ILE A 44 -18.54 -7.84 -2.90
CA ILE A 44 -17.39 -7.97 -1.98
C ILE A 44 -17.47 -6.99 -0.80
N GLY A 45 -18.64 -6.40 -0.57
CA GLY A 45 -18.84 -5.42 0.49
C GLY A 45 -19.03 -6.01 1.90
N ASN A 46 -19.02 -7.34 2.05
CA ASN A 46 -19.33 -8.02 3.30
C ASN A 46 -18.42 -7.58 4.45
N GLY A 47 -19.01 -6.94 5.46
CA GLY A 47 -18.31 -6.56 6.69
C GLY A 47 -17.37 -5.35 6.58
N VAL A 48 -17.11 -4.82 5.38
CA VAL A 48 -16.17 -3.71 5.18
C VAL A 48 -16.83 -2.39 4.76
N THR A 49 -18.13 -2.39 4.51
CA THR A 49 -18.87 -1.18 4.10
C THR A 49 -19.15 -0.26 5.28
N SER A 50 -19.01 1.05 5.08
CA SER A 50 -19.21 2.08 6.09
C SER A 50 -19.55 3.41 5.43
N THR A 51 -20.11 4.34 6.19
CA THR A 51 -20.23 5.75 5.82
C THR A 51 -19.06 6.61 6.36
N SER A 52 -18.14 6.00 7.11
CA SER A 52 -16.91 6.61 7.62
C SER A 52 -15.69 5.98 6.95
N CYS A 53 -14.80 6.81 6.42
CA CYS A 53 -13.56 6.38 5.77
C CYS A 53 -12.67 5.58 6.73
N THR A 54 -12.46 6.08 7.95
CA THR A 54 -11.64 5.41 8.96
C THR A 54 -12.25 4.06 9.41
N LEU A 55 -13.57 3.99 9.62
CA LEU A 55 -14.20 2.73 10.00
C LEU A 55 -14.15 1.71 8.86
N MET A 56 -14.28 2.15 7.61
CA MET A 56 -14.11 1.31 6.43
C MET A 56 -12.69 0.73 6.36
N GLN A 57 -11.66 1.57 6.50
CA GLN A 57 -10.26 1.15 6.49
C GLN A 57 -9.97 0.13 7.60
N ARG A 58 -10.45 0.40 8.84
CA ARG A 58 -10.29 -0.53 9.99
C ARG A 58 -10.97 -1.88 9.73
N ALA A 59 -12.17 -1.87 9.15
CA ALA A 59 -12.88 -3.11 8.82
C ALA A 59 -12.14 -3.91 7.75
N MET A 60 -11.59 -3.24 6.71
CA MET A 60 -10.76 -3.89 5.70
C MET A 60 -9.48 -4.48 6.31
N SER A 61 -8.78 -3.75 7.18
CA SER A 61 -7.57 -4.24 7.86
C SER A 61 -7.81 -5.45 8.77
N GLN A 62 -9.03 -5.64 9.23
CA GLN A 62 -9.44 -6.78 10.07
C GLN A 62 -10.02 -7.94 9.26
N SER A 63 -10.28 -7.73 7.97
CA SER A 63 -10.83 -8.75 7.07
C SER A 63 -9.70 -9.61 6.47
N ASN A 64 -9.98 -10.90 6.28
CA ASN A 64 -9.07 -11.79 5.55
C ASN A 64 -9.07 -11.54 4.04
N ASP A 65 -10.09 -10.83 3.52
CA ASP A 65 -10.27 -10.59 2.10
C ASP A 65 -9.54 -9.33 1.61
N TRP A 66 -8.94 -8.57 2.52
CA TRP A 66 -8.26 -7.32 2.24
C TRP A 66 -6.88 -7.27 2.89
N TYR A 67 -5.93 -6.57 2.25
CA TYR A 67 -4.62 -6.31 2.83
C TYR A 67 -4.10 -4.96 2.37
N GLU A 68 -3.17 -4.38 3.14
CA GLU A 68 -2.39 -3.21 2.78
C GLU A 68 -1.18 -3.66 1.97
N PRO A 69 -1.13 -3.40 0.65
CA PRO A 69 -0.03 -3.86 -0.16
C PRO A 69 1.21 -2.98 0.03
N LEU A 70 2.38 -3.59 -0.15
CA LEU A 70 3.67 -2.90 -0.08
C LEU A 70 4.09 -2.28 -1.42
N ASP A 71 3.36 -2.51 -2.48
CA ASP A 71 3.58 -1.94 -3.82
C ASP A 71 2.67 -0.74 -4.08
N TYR A 72 2.86 -0.06 -5.22
CA TYR A 72 2.00 1.05 -5.62
C TYR A 72 0.54 0.63 -5.79
N PRO A 73 -0.39 1.60 -5.70
CA PRO A 73 -1.80 1.33 -6.01
C PRO A 73 -1.95 0.75 -7.40
N VAL A 74 -2.84 -0.21 -7.54
CA VAL A 74 -3.24 -0.75 -8.84
C VAL A 74 -4.76 -0.57 -9.03
N PRO A 75 -5.28 -0.60 -10.27
CA PRO A 75 -6.71 -0.50 -10.50
C PRO A 75 -7.51 -1.52 -9.67
N GLY A 76 -8.52 -1.03 -8.95
CA GLY A 76 -9.36 -1.77 -8.01
C GLY A 76 -8.97 -1.64 -6.54
N ASP A 77 -7.83 -1.03 -6.22
CA ASP A 77 -7.47 -0.70 -4.84
C ASP A 77 -8.36 0.44 -4.30
N ILE A 78 -8.68 0.38 -3.02
CA ILE A 78 -9.42 1.42 -2.30
C ILE A 78 -8.41 2.36 -1.64
N ILE A 79 -8.47 3.64 -2.00
CA ILE A 79 -7.50 4.66 -1.60
C ILE A 79 -8.08 5.52 -0.50
N PHE A 80 -7.36 5.68 0.58
CA PHE A 80 -7.73 6.51 1.73
C PHE A 80 -6.84 7.74 1.83
N PHE A 81 -7.44 8.86 2.14
CA PHE A 81 -6.77 10.16 2.20
C PHE A 81 -6.89 10.77 3.59
N ASP A 82 -5.85 11.48 3.96
CA ASP A 82 -5.76 12.36 5.13
C ASP A 82 -5.37 13.74 4.61
N TRP A 83 -6.32 14.66 4.56
CA TRP A 83 -6.11 15.99 3.98
C TRP A 83 -5.51 17.00 4.97
N ASP A 84 -5.80 16.83 6.26
CA ASP A 84 -5.50 17.83 7.29
C ASP A 84 -4.54 17.35 8.39
N ASN A 85 -4.11 16.07 8.36
CA ASN A 85 -3.24 15.45 9.36
C ASN A 85 -3.75 15.66 10.80
N ASN A 86 -5.04 15.53 11.00
CA ASN A 86 -5.65 15.77 12.31
C ASN A 86 -5.41 14.61 13.28
N LYS A 87 -4.22 14.58 13.88
CA LYS A 87 -3.77 13.54 14.83
C LYS A 87 -4.60 13.43 16.10
N TYR A 88 -5.46 14.40 16.36
CA TYR A 88 -6.29 14.49 17.57
C TYR A 88 -7.69 13.93 17.37
N GLU A 89 -8.06 13.53 16.17
CA GLU A 89 -9.35 12.91 15.88
C GLU A 89 -9.32 11.39 16.06
N GLU A 90 -10.40 10.83 16.58
CA GLU A 90 -10.57 9.38 16.65
C GLU A 90 -10.72 8.74 15.25
N LEU A 91 -11.05 9.56 14.24
CA LEU A 91 -11.33 9.18 12.86
C LEU A 91 -10.52 10.06 11.88
N PRO A 92 -9.21 9.82 11.73
CA PRO A 92 -8.31 10.73 11.03
C PRO A 92 -8.40 10.70 9.50
N LEU A 93 -9.18 9.78 8.89
CA LEU A 93 -9.28 9.69 7.42
C LEU A 93 -10.45 10.50 6.90
N ASP A 94 -10.16 11.48 6.04
CA ASP A 94 -11.12 12.46 5.54
C ASP A 94 -11.85 12.01 4.28
N HIS A 95 -11.19 11.19 3.46
CA HIS A 95 -11.71 10.87 2.15
C HIS A 95 -11.33 9.46 1.70
N VAL A 96 -12.12 8.92 0.76
CA VAL A 96 -11.86 7.62 0.15
C VAL A 96 -12.28 7.62 -1.31
N GLY A 97 -11.52 6.90 -2.14
CA GLY A 97 -11.80 6.71 -3.56
C GLY A 97 -11.35 5.35 -4.06
N ILE A 98 -11.58 5.09 -5.33
CA ILE A 98 -11.26 3.84 -6.02
C ILE A 98 -10.21 4.10 -7.07
N CYS A 99 -9.05 3.47 -6.98
CA CYS A 99 -8.03 3.51 -8.02
C CYS A 99 -8.59 2.94 -9.33
N VAL A 100 -8.48 3.71 -10.41
CA VAL A 100 -8.90 3.27 -11.75
C VAL A 100 -7.77 3.28 -12.76
N ASP A 101 -6.66 3.93 -12.44
CA ASP A 101 -5.41 3.96 -13.21
C ASP A 101 -4.26 4.43 -12.33
N PHE A 102 -3.04 3.96 -12.60
CA PHE A 102 -1.84 4.41 -11.96
C PHE A 102 -0.67 4.47 -12.97
N GLN A 103 -0.01 5.61 -13.03
CA GLN A 103 1.16 5.87 -13.88
C GLN A 103 2.41 5.95 -13.01
N SER A 104 3.21 4.89 -13.00
CA SER A 104 4.37 4.75 -12.11
C SER A 104 5.50 5.73 -12.43
N ASP A 105 5.67 6.12 -13.69
CA ASP A 105 6.70 7.06 -14.16
C ASP A 105 6.50 8.49 -13.63
N HIS A 106 5.26 8.84 -13.27
CA HIS A 106 4.89 10.15 -12.73
C HIS A 106 4.30 10.08 -11.33
N CYS A 107 4.24 8.90 -10.72
CA CYS A 107 3.56 8.66 -9.42
C CYS A 107 2.12 9.17 -9.41
N GLN A 108 1.42 9.14 -10.57
CA GLN A 108 0.08 9.68 -10.72
C GLN A 108 -0.99 8.61 -10.53
N LEU A 109 -1.79 8.80 -9.51
CA LEU A 109 -2.98 8.01 -9.20
C LEU A 109 -4.21 8.70 -9.81
N THR A 110 -4.95 7.98 -10.66
CA THR A 110 -6.28 8.36 -11.09
C THR A 110 -7.31 7.58 -10.27
N TYR A 111 -8.19 8.29 -9.59
CA TYR A 111 -9.21 7.67 -8.76
C TYR A 111 -10.59 8.25 -9.02
N VAL A 112 -11.61 7.44 -8.71
CA VAL A 112 -13.04 7.79 -8.79
C VAL A 112 -13.61 7.84 -7.39
N ASN A 113 -14.37 8.88 -7.10
CA ASN A 113 -14.91 9.11 -5.76
C ASN A 113 -16.26 9.82 -5.81
N GLY A 114 -17.01 9.71 -4.72
CA GLY A 114 -18.11 10.59 -4.39
C GLY A 114 -17.63 11.73 -3.48
N ASN A 115 -18.30 12.87 -3.51
CA ASN A 115 -18.00 14.03 -2.66
C ASN A 115 -16.56 14.55 -2.80
N GLY A 116 -16.00 14.46 -4.02
CA GLY A 116 -14.68 15.00 -4.32
C GLY A 116 -14.75 16.46 -4.77
N SER A 117 -14.39 16.73 -6.04
CA SER A 117 -14.48 18.06 -6.64
C SER A 117 -15.93 18.53 -6.89
N SER A 118 -16.92 17.67 -6.68
CA SER A 118 -18.35 17.99 -6.76
C SER A 118 -19.11 17.28 -5.64
N GLU A 119 -19.92 18.06 -4.89
CA GLU A 119 -20.77 17.53 -3.82
C GLU A 119 -21.93 16.66 -4.32
N HIS A 120 -22.25 16.74 -5.61
CA HIS A 120 -23.46 16.13 -6.18
C HIS A 120 -23.20 14.99 -7.16
N TYR A 121 -21.97 14.86 -7.68
CA TYR A 121 -21.66 13.90 -8.74
C TYR A 121 -20.45 13.05 -8.42
N VAL A 122 -20.45 11.83 -8.95
CA VAL A 122 -19.26 10.98 -8.98
C VAL A 122 -18.22 11.60 -9.90
N THR A 123 -17.03 11.82 -9.40
CA THR A 123 -15.96 12.48 -10.14
C THR A 123 -14.72 11.60 -10.27
N LYS A 124 -13.94 11.88 -11.32
CA LYS A 124 -12.62 11.32 -11.53
C LYS A 124 -11.59 12.39 -11.23
N GLN A 125 -10.60 12.08 -10.41
CA GLN A 125 -9.53 12.98 -10.02
C GLN A 125 -8.17 12.32 -10.22
N VAL A 126 -7.13 13.15 -10.27
CA VAL A 126 -5.74 12.71 -10.37
C VAL A 126 -4.95 13.38 -9.25
N ILE A 127 -4.14 12.58 -8.56
CA ILE A 127 -3.23 13.06 -7.52
C ILE A 127 -1.88 12.38 -7.67
N ASN A 128 -0.80 13.09 -7.32
CA ASN A 128 0.48 12.42 -7.12
C ASN A 128 0.46 11.71 -5.75
N VAL A 129 0.75 10.41 -5.70
CA VAL A 129 0.71 9.63 -4.44
C VAL A 129 1.76 10.10 -3.42
N GLU A 130 2.78 10.83 -3.88
CA GLU A 130 3.79 11.45 -3.02
C GLU A 130 3.44 12.88 -2.60
N ALA A 131 2.24 13.38 -2.99
CA ALA A 131 1.79 14.71 -2.58
C ALA A 131 1.67 14.82 -1.06
N THR A 132 2.15 15.93 -0.54
CA THR A 132 2.14 16.23 0.90
C THR A 132 1.32 17.47 1.18
N GLY A 133 0.71 17.52 2.38
CA GLY A 133 0.11 18.71 2.94
C GLY A 133 1.16 19.77 3.34
N GLU A 134 0.70 20.90 3.86
CA GLU A 134 1.55 22.03 4.27
C GLU A 134 2.55 21.65 5.39
N ASP A 135 2.22 20.70 6.23
CA ASP A 135 3.06 20.20 7.33
C ASP A 135 3.93 18.99 6.94
N GLY A 136 3.91 18.60 5.66
CA GLY A 136 4.72 17.52 5.10
C GLY A 136 4.14 16.10 5.29
N HIS A 137 2.93 15.93 5.86
CA HIS A 137 2.28 14.62 5.88
C HIS A 137 1.83 14.20 4.47
N LYS A 138 1.73 12.89 4.22
CA LYS A 138 1.25 12.36 2.93
C LYS A 138 -0.27 12.50 2.83
N LEU A 139 -0.75 13.08 1.73
CA LEU A 139 -2.20 13.20 1.46
C LEU A 139 -2.85 11.85 1.11
N VAL A 140 -2.13 10.96 0.44
CA VAL A 140 -2.55 9.56 0.25
C VAL A 140 -2.01 8.75 1.43
N ALA A 141 -2.91 8.45 2.37
CA ALA A 141 -2.53 7.81 3.64
C ALA A 141 -2.37 6.29 3.50
N TYR A 142 -3.36 5.61 2.88
CA TYR A 142 -3.41 4.16 2.77
C TYR A 142 -4.06 3.74 1.46
N TRP A 143 -3.79 2.49 1.04
CA TRP A 143 -4.65 1.79 0.07
C TRP A 143 -4.80 0.34 0.48
N MET A 144 -5.99 -0.19 0.23
CA MET A 144 -6.38 -1.56 0.57
C MET A 144 -6.68 -2.32 -0.69
N ARG A 145 -6.13 -3.52 -0.82
CA ARG A 145 -6.29 -4.41 -1.95
C ARG A 145 -7.15 -5.60 -1.60
N TYR A 146 -8.15 -5.88 -2.45
CA TYR A 146 -8.97 -7.08 -2.35
C TYR A 146 -8.19 -8.31 -2.81
N VAL A 147 -8.18 -9.35 -1.99
CA VAL A 147 -7.67 -10.69 -2.33
C VAL A 147 -8.86 -11.47 -2.85
N GLY A 148 -8.98 -11.66 -4.16
CA GLY A 148 -10.07 -12.43 -4.76
C GLY A 148 -10.07 -13.89 -4.29
N ASP A 149 -11.14 -14.64 -4.61
CA ASP A 149 -11.30 -16.07 -4.30
C ASP A 149 -10.16 -16.97 -4.86
N HIS A 150 -9.21 -16.38 -5.59
CA HIS A 150 -8.10 -17.07 -6.27
C HIS A 150 -6.74 -16.34 -6.15
N ASP A 151 -6.70 -15.14 -5.57
CA ASP A 151 -5.45 -14.44 -5.27
C ASP A 151 -5.12 -14.75 -3.80
N GLU A 152 -4.27 -15.74 -3.57
CA GLU A 152 -3.73 -15.97 -2.22
C GLU A 152 -3.09 -14.66 -1.75
N LYS A 153 -3.47 -14.20 -0.53
CA LYS A 153 -2.66 -13.25 0.22
C LYS A 153 -1.22 -13.73 0.09
N PRO A 154 -0.23 -12.87 -0.17
CA PRO A 154 1.15 -13.28 -0.01
C PRO A 154 1.28 -13.89 1.38
N THR A 155 1.24 -15.19 1.48
CA THR A 155 1.47 -15.90 2.72
C THR A 155 2.90 -15.55 3.12
N GLU A 156 3.07 -14.95 4.31
CA GLU A 156 4.29 -15.21 5.06
C GLU A 156 4.32 -16.72 5.17
N GLU A 157 5.18 -17.38 4.41
CA GLU A 157 5.41 -18.81 4.53
C GLU A 157 5.91 -19.07 5.95
N GLU A 158 5.00 -19.44 6.85
CA GLU A 158 5.38 -20.21 8.02
C GLU A 158 5.89 -21.56 7.47
N PRO A 159 7.08 -22.03 7.86
CA PRO A 159 7.56 -23.32 7.43
C PRO A 159 6.56 -24.39 7.88
N GLU A 160 5.98 -25.11 6.93
CA GLU A 160 5.15 -26.28 7.22
C GLU A 160 5.95 -27.25 8.08
N GLU A 161 5.49 -27.49 9.31
CA GLU A 161 5.95 -28.61 10.13
C GLU A 161 5.46 -29.90 9.45
N GLU A 162 6.31 -30.51 8.62
CA GLU A 162 6.13 -31.89 8.23
C GLU A 162 6.31 -32.78 9.47
N ASN A 163 5.20 -33.30 9.99
CA ASN A 163 5.21 -34.43 10.91
C ASN A 163 5.75 -35.67 10.19
N HIS A 164 7.01 -35.96 10.38
CA HIS A 164 7.57 -37.28 10.15
C HIS A 164 7.86 -37.96 11.49
N ASP A 165 6.95 -38.90 11.85
CA ASP A 165 7.30 -40.01 12.73
C ASP A 165 8.29 -40.90 11.98
N ASP A 166 9.55 -40.91 12.35
CA ASP A 166 10.44 -42.08 12.35
C ASP A 166 11.80 -41.78 13.03
N PRO A 167 12.56 -42.83 13.46
CA PRO A 167 13.29 -42.84 14.72
C PRO A 167 14.72 -42.31 14.62
N GLU A 168 15.25 -41.94 15.81
CA GLU A 168 16.63 -41.60 16.14
C GLU A 168 17.70 -41.89 15.07
N GLU A 169 18.10 -40.86 14.34
CA GLU A 169 19.43 -40.76 13.72
C GLU A 169 19.97 -39.33 13.89
N GLU A 170 21.22 -39.27 14.29
CA GLU A 170 22.15 -38.17 14.52
C GLU A 170 21.73 -36.78 13.99
N ARG A 171 21.73 -35.78 14.89
CA ARG A 171 21.59 -34.35 14.55
C ARG A 171 22.46 -34.01 13.34
N PRO A 172 21.88 -33.59 12.22
CA PRO A 172 22.63 -32.88 11.22
C PRO A 172 22.94 -31.49 11.76
N GLU A 173 24.18 -31.09 11.61
CA GLU A 173 24.70 -29.74 11.83
C GLU A 173 23.70 -28.72 11.27
N GLU A 174 23.46 -27.62 12.02
CA GLU A 174 22.69 -26.45 11.58
C GLU A 174 23.15 -26.08 10.17
N LYS A 175 22.37 -26.49 9.16
CA LYS A 175 22.54 -25.96 7.82
C LYS A 175 22.03 -24.53 7.88
N GLU A 176 22.98 -23.59 8.02
CA GLU A 176 22.80 -22.19 7.79
C GLU A 176 22.04 -22.03 6.46
N VAL A 177 20.74 -21.70 6.54
CA VAL A 177 19.95 -21.35 5.35
C VAL A 177 20.51 -20.00 4.89
N ILE A 178 21.52 -20.05 4.04
CA ILE A 178 22.04 -18.87 3.36
C ILE A 178 20.93 -18.45 2.37
N LEU A 179 20.01 -17.63 2.83
CA LEU A 179 19.19 -16.82 1.95
C LEU A 179 20.17 -16.05 1.06
N LYS A 180 20.26 -16.43 -0.21
CA LYS A 180 20.97 -15.65 -1.22
C LYS A 180 20.18 -14.36 -1.47
N VAL A 181 20.24 -13.44 -0.51
CA VAL A 181 19.71 -12.10 -0.69
C VAL A 181 20.53 -11.45 -1.80
N ARG A 182 19.87 -11.12 -2.90
CA ARG A 182 20.49 -10.39 -4.00
C ARG A 182 20.99 -9.04 -3.47
N GLN A 183 22.27 -8.75 -3.60
CA GLN A 183 22.79 -7.42 -3.29
C GLN A 183 22.21 -6.40 -4.29
N LEU A 184 21.63 -5.32 -3.77
CA LEU A 184 21.04 -4.27 -4.58
C LEU A 184 22.01 -3.11 -4.69
N ARG A 185 22.22 -2.60 -5.93
CA ARG A 185 23.14 -1.51 -6.22
C ARG A 185 22.67 -0.72 -7.43
N LYS A 186 23.26 0.45 -7.61
CA LYS A 186 22.96 1.36 -8.71
C LYS A 186 22.94 0.67 -10.09
N GLY A 187 21.94 1.02 -10.89
CA GLY A 187 21.65 0.45 -12.19
C GLY A 187 20.81 -0.82 -12.16
N MET A 188 20.41 -1.30 -10.96
CA MET A 188 19.48 -2.42 -10.82
C MET A 188 18.05 -1.92 -10.76
N THR A 189 17.12 -2.73 -11.29
CA THR A 189 15.69 -2.46 -11.25
C THR A 189 14.93 -3.68 -10.75
N GLY A 190 13.75 -3.46 -10.15
CA GLY A 190 12.87 -4.55 -9.74
C GLY A 190 12.10 -4.29 -8.45
N GLY A 191 11.24 -5.24 -8.09
CA GLY A 191 10.43 -5.18 -6.88
C GLY A 191 11.23 -5.18 -5.59
N ASP A 192 12.40 -5.82 -5.58
CA ASP A 192 13.35 -5.82 -4.46
C ASP A 192 14.00 -4.44 -4.25
N VAL A 193 14.33 -3.73 -5.34
CA VAL A 193 14.81 -2.34 -5.29
C VAL A 193 13.71 -1.43 -4.73
N LYS A 194 12.49 -1.60 -5.21
CA LYS A 194 11.32 -0.86 -4.76
C LYS A 194 11.08 -1.05 -3.25
N THR A 195 11.15 -2.30 -2.78
CA THR A 195 11.02 -2.61 -1.36
C THR A 195 12.12 -1.93 -0.53
N LEU A 196 13.38 -1.96 -1.00
CA LEU A 196 14.47 -1.25 -0.35
C LEU A 196 14.20 0.26 -0.25
N GLN A 197 13.76 0.89 -1.35
CA GLN A 197 13.43 2.32 -1.40
C GLN A 197 12.34 2.68 -0.38
N ARG A 198 11.29 1.88 -0.27
CA ARG A 198 10.22 2.07 0.71
C ARG A 198 10.72 1.99 2.15
N LEU A 199 11.53 0.99 2.45
CA LEU A 199 12.10 0.83 3.80
C LEU A 199 13.02 1.99 4.16
N LEU A 200 13.86 2.44 3.22
CA LEU A 200 14.72 3.63 3.41
C LEU A 200 13.89 4.89 3.65
N PHE A 201 12.83 5.06 2.86
CA PHE A 201 11.93 6.20 2.99
C PHE A 201 11.18 6.18 4.33
N ALA A 202 10.68 5.03 4.76
CA ALA A 202 10.02 4.84 6.06
C ALA A 202 10.97 5.16 7.25
N ASP A 203 12.28 4.97 7.04
CA ASP A 203 13.32 5.33 7.99
C ASP A 203 13.80 6.81 7.89
N GLY A 204 13.17 7.59 6.98
CA GLY A 204 13.44 9.03 6.82
C GLY A 204 14.52 9.36 5.80
N TYR A 205 14.94 8.42 4.95
CA TYR A 205 15.92 8.63 3.89
C TYR A 205 15.23 8.88 2.55
N SER A 206 15.45 10.05 1.96
CA SER A 206 14.87 10.39 0.66
C SER A 206 15.52 9.58 -0.45
N VAL A 207 14.71 8.91 -1.25
CA VAL A 207 15.12 8.08 -2.40
C VAL A 207 14.76 8.70 -3.75
N GLY A 208 14.43 9.99 -3.78
CA GLY A 208 14.10 10.75 -4.98
C GLY A 208 12.66 11.23 -5.02
N SER A 209 12.27 11.92 -6.10
CA SER A 209 10.97 12.59 -6.23
C SER A 209 9.78 11.63 -6.36
N CYS A 210 9.97 10.45 -6.94
CA CYS A 210 8.96 9.39 -7.05
C CYS A 210 9.08 8.33 -5.97
N GLY A 211 10.05 8.48 -5.06
CA GLY A 211 10.25 7.57 -3.94
C GLY A 211 10.65 6.17 -4.39
N ASP A 212 9.74 5.23 -4.32
CA ASP A 212 9.98 3.81 -4.58
C ASP A 212 9.60 3.39 -6.02
N ASP A 213 10.26 3.97 -7.03
CA ASP A 213 10.04 3.67 -8.45
C ASP A 213 10.57 2.29 -8.91
N GLY A 214 11.38 1.66 -8.07
CA GLY A 214 12.02 0.39 -8.36
C GLY A 214 13.26 0.50 -9.26
N ASP A 215 13.76 1.72 -9.49
CA ASP A 215 15.05 1.98 -10.16
C ASP A 215 16.08 2.42 -9.12
N PHE A 216 17.16 1.66 -8.98
CA PHE A 216 18.26 2.01 -8.10
C PHE A 216 19.13 3.07 -8.76
N GLY A 217 18.63 4.30 -8.79
CA GLY A 217 19.32 5.48 -9.34
C GLY A 217 20.26 6.15 -8.34
N ASP A 218 20.70 7.37 -8.70
CA ASP A 218 21.62 8.18 -7.87
C ASP A 218 21.05 8.52 -6.51
N ASP A 219 19.76 8.77 -6.40
CA ASP A 219 19.12 9.17 -5.14
C ASP A 219 18.93 7.97 -4.21
N THR A 220 18.63 6.79 -4.75
CA THR A 220 18.61 5.55 -3.97
C THR A 220 20.00 5.20 -3.45
N GLU A 221 21.06 5.36 -4.27
CA GLU A 221 22.45 5.16 -3.83
C GLU A 221 22.83 6.11 -2.68
N LYS A 222 22.49 7.39 -2.78
CA LYS A 222 22.71 8.37 -1.70
C LYS A 222 21.95 8.01 -0.42
N ALA A 223 20.70 7.53 -0.55
CA ALA A 223 19.90 7.09 0.59
C ALA A 223 20.56 5.89 1.30
N VAL A 224 21.04 4.88 0.54
CA VAL A 224 21.75 3.73 1.08
C VAL A 224 23.04 4.17 1.78
N LEU A 225 23.86 5.00 1.16
CA LEU A 225 25.11 5.52 1.75
C LEU A 225 24.84 6.25 3.08
N ARG A 226 23.81 7.10 3.11
CA ARG A 226 23.44 7.83 4.32
C ARG A 226 22.92 6.89 5.40
N TYR A 227 22.09 5.91 5.05
CA TYR A 227 21.66 4.88 5.97
C TYR A 227 22.83 4.11 6.56
N GLN A 228 23.77 3.67 5.72
CA GLN A 228 24.98 2.96 6.15
C GLN A 228 25.83 3.81 7.11
N GLN A 229 25.97 5.10 6.81
CA GLN A 229 26.68 6.04 7.68
C GLN A 229 26.03 6.15 9.07
N ASP A 230 24.72 6.37 9.11
CA ASP A 230 23.98 6.61 10.35
C ASP A 230 23.90 5.34 11.22
N HIS A 231 24.05 4.15 10.62
CA HIS A 231 24.00 2.85 11.29
C HIS A 231 25.38 2.19 11.45
N ALA A 232 26.47 2.93 11.25
CA ALA A 232 27.86 2.45 11.37
C ALA A 232 28.16 1.19 10.52
N LEU A 233 27.55 1.11 9.33
CA LEU A 233 27.80 0.08 8.33
C LEU A 233 28.89 0.52 7.34
N GLU A 234 29.41 -0.41 6.53
CA GLU A 234 30.30 -0.10 5.43
C GLU A 234 29.58 0.79 4.39
N GLN A 235 30.15 1.97 4.10
CA GLN A 235 29.55 2.97 3.21
C GLN A 235 29.97 2.71 1.76
N ASP A 236 29.47 1.64 1.18
CA ASP A 236 29.76 1.20 -0.19
C ASP A 236 28.61 1.51 -1.19
N GLY A 237 27.47 2.00 -0.68
CA GLY A 237 26.28 2.28 -1.48
C GLY A 237 25.56 1.02 -1.99
N ILE A 238 25.95 -0.16 -1.47
CA ILE A 238 25.38 -1.44 -1.83
C ILE A 238 24.47 -1.93 -0.69
N ALA A 239 23.20 -2.16 -0.97
CA ALA A 239 22.33 -2.81 -0.02
C ALA A 239 22.57 -4.33 -0.06
N GLY A 240 23.64 -4.74 0.62
CA GLY A 240 23.98 -6.15 0.86
C GLY A 240 23.30 -6.70 2.11
N VAL A 241 23.67 -7.95 2.49
CA VAL A 241 23.05 -8.65 3.63
C VAL A 241 23.06 -7.81 4.91
N ASN A 242 24.19 -7.17 5.25
CA ASN A 242 24.32 -6.37 6.46
C ASN A 242 23.39 -5.15 6.45
N THR A 243 23.32 -4.44 5.33
CA THR A 243 22.45 -3.27 5.15
C THR A 243 20.99 -3.66 5.18
N LEU A 244 20.60 -4.69 4.44
CA LEU A 244 19.22 -5.16 4.41
C LEU A 244 18.75 -5.71 5.77
N THR A 245 19.61 -6.45 6.48
CA THR A 245 19.30 -6.94 7.83
C THR A 245 19.12 -5.78 8.82
N ALA A 246 19.96 -4.75 8.74
CA ALA A 246 19.84 -3.58 9.60
C ALA A 246 18.53 -2.83 9.37
N ILE A 247 18.16 -2.60 8.09
CA ILE A 247 16.89 -1.96 7.70
C ILE A 247 15.70 -2.76 8.23
N TRP A 248 15.70 -4.09 8.03
CA TRP A 248 14.62 -4.97 8.47
C TRP A 248 14.45 -5.00 10.00
N ASN A 249 15.55 -5.01 10.75
CA ASN A 249 15.50 -5.01 12.21
C ASN A 249 15.02 -3.66 12.77
N CYS A 250 15.35 -2.55 12.12
CA CYS A 250 14.88 -1.22 12.49
C CYS A 250 13.34 -1.14 12.40
N GLU A 251 12.77 -1.66 11.34
CA GLU A 251 11.31 -1.73 11.16
C GLU A 251 10.60 -2.61 12.21
N LYS A 252 11.16 -3.75 12.58
CA LYS A 252 10.60 -4.60 13.65
C LYS A 252 10.60 -3.90 15.03
N MET A 253 11.54 -3.04 15.31
CA MET A 253 11.59 -2.29 16.59
C MET A 253 10.54 -1.17 16.65
N LYS A 254 10.18 -0.57 15.52
CA LYS A 254 9.17 0.50 15.44
C LYS A 254 7.73 -0.03 15.59
N ARG A 255 7.50 -1.32 15.33
CA ARG A 255 6.18 -1.98 15.42
C ARG A 255 5.86 -2.57 16.80
N LYS A 256 6.72 -2.41 17.79
CA LYS A 256 6.51 -2.77 19.22
C LYS A 256 6.18 -1.54 20.05
#